data_bce09e4600b2ecb9d94b8b751b49d51a
#
_entry.id   bce09e4600b2ecb9d94b8b751b49d51a
#
_cell.length_a   1.000
_cell.length_b   1.000
_cell.length_c   1.000
_cell.angle_alpha   90.00
_cell.angle_beta   90.00
_cell.angle_gamma   90.00
#
_symmetry.space_group_name_H-M   'P 1'
#
loop_
_entity.id
_entity.type
_entity.pdbx_description
1 polymer ?
#
loop_
_entity_poly.entity_id
_entity_poly.type
_entity_poly.pdbx_seq_one_letter_code
_entity_poly.pdbx_strand_id
1 'polypeptide(L)'
;EFFEASKQKSYEFMKAPKTFDIVYEDENLILIDKKPGIIVHPDKNYHFDSLVARVQHYLYDKGEYNPDEEKAFAPALVNRIDRNTGGIVIAAKNADSLRILNAKMNPLQTL
;
A
#
# COMPACT_ATOMS: atom_id res chain seq x y z
N GLU A 1 -24.21 3.62 -13.75
CA GLU A 1 -23.11 3.00 -14.51
C GLU A 1 -21.76 3.63 -14.20
N PHE A 2 -21.70 4.95 -14.31
CA PHE A 2 -20.49 5.68 -13.93
C PHE A 2 -20.14 5.41 -12.46
N PHE A 3 -21.14 5.38 -11.62
CA PHE A 3 -20.97 5.16 -10.19
C PHE A 3 -20.42 3.75 -9.90
N GLU A 4 -20.94 2.76 -10.62
CA GLU A 4 -20.49 1.38 -10.45
C GLU A 4 -19.05 1.20 -10.92
N ALA A 5 -18.67 1.83 -12.02
CA ALA A 5 -17.31 1.77 -12.52
C ALA A 5 -16.32 2.36 -11.51
N SER A 6 -16.66 3.49 -10.89
CA SER A 6 -15.83 4.10 -9.85
C SER A 6 -15.69 3.19 -8.64
N LYS A 7 -16.79 2.57 -8.23
CA LYS A 7 -16.79 1.68 -7.08
C LYS A 7 -15.94 0.44 -7.34
N GLN A 8 -16.05 -0.15 -8.53
CA GLN A 8 -15.23 -1.29 -8.91
C GLN A 8 -13.75 -0.94 -8.88
N LYS A 9 -13.40 0.24 -9.37
CA LYS A 9 -12.01 0.68 -9.38
C LYS A 9 -11.47 0.85 -7.96
N SER A 10 -12.31 1.34 -7.04
CA SER A 10 -11.92 1.52 -5.64
C SER A 10 -11.63 0.22 -4.93
N TYR A 11 -12.15 -0.89 -5.43
CA TYR A 11 -11.99 -2.21 -4.81
C TYR A 11 -11.12 -3.16 -5.63
N GLU A 12 -10.36 -2.67 -6.59
CA GLU A 12 -9.48 -3.54 -7.38
C GLU A 12 -8.43 -4.25 -6.54
N PHE A 13 -8.03 -3.67 -5.42
CA PHE A 13 -7.06 -4.31 -4.52
C PHE A 13 -7.56 -5.66 -3.99
N MET A 14 -8.88 -5.88 -4.00
CA MET A 14 -9.45 -7.14 -3.55
C MET A 14 -9.07 -8.32 -4.44
N LYS A 15 -8.58 -8.05 -5.65
CA LYS A 15 -8.13 -9.09 -6.57
C LYS A 15 -6.73 -9.60 -6.22
N ALA A 16 -6.00 -8.87 -5.39
CA ALA A 16 -4.70 -9.31 -4.91
C ALA A 16 -4.87 -10.14 -3.65
N PRO A 17 -3.95 -11.08 -3.37
CA PRO A 17 -3.97 -11.75 -2.07
C PRO A 17 -3.71 -10.74 -0.96
N LYS A 18 -4.04 -11.11 0.28
CA LYS A 18 -3.77 -10.24 1.43
C LYS A 18 -2.60 -10.76 2.27
N THR A 19 -1.76 -11.57 1.66
CA THR A 19 -0.62 -12.21 2.34
C THR A 19 0.68 -11.49 2.00
N PHE A 20 1.46 -11.19 3.02
CA PHE A 20 2.82 -10.66 2.93
C PHE A 20 3.47 -10.81 4.30
N ASP A 21 4.79 -10.69 4.34
CA ASP A 21 5.52 -10.91 5.59
C ASP A 21 5.65 -9.60 6.37
N ILE A 22 5.09 -9.56 7.56
CA ILE A 22 5.11 -8.39 8.43
C ILE A 22 6.26 -8.53 9.43
N VAL A 23 7.16 -7.53 9.44
CA VAL A 23 8.23 -7.45 10.43
C VAL A 23 7.73 -6.73 11.68
N TYR A 24 6.94 -5.68 11.50
CA TYR A 24 6.41 -4.87 12.57
C TYR A 24 5.17 -4.14 12.09
N GLU A 25 4.22 -3.97 12.97
CA GLU A 25 3.00 -3.23 12.65
C GLU A 25 2.50 -2.50 13.88
N ASP A 26 2.08 -1.25 13.72
CA ASP A 26 1.37 -0.51 14.76
C ASP A 26 0.23 0.27 14.11
N GLU A 27 -0.33 1.24 14.82
CA GLU A 27 -1.48 2.01 14.33
C GLU A 27 -1.12 2.98 13.21
N ASN A 28 0.15 3.23 12.98
CA ASN A 28 0.62 4.23 12.02
C ASN A 28 1.29 3.64 10.78
N LEU A 29 1.96 2.50 10.93
CA LEU A 29 2.74 1.94 9.83
C LEU A 29 2.88 0.42 9.92
N ILE A 30 3.34 -0.17 8.81
CA ILE A 30 3.70 -1.59 8.73
C ILE A 30 5.08 -1.67 8.11
N LEU A 31 5.99 -2.39 8.75
CA LEU A 31 7.28 -2.76 8.15
C LEU A 31 7.14 -4.14 7.52
N ILE A 32 7.43 -4.21 6.23
CA ILE A 32 7.17 -5.40 5.42
C ILE A 32 8.49 -5.97 4.91
N ASP A 33 8.67 -7.27 5.06
CA ASP A 33 9.78 -7.98 4.42
C ASP A 33 9.31 -8.43 3.04
N LYS A 34 9.57 -7.61 2.03
CA LYS A 34 9.17 -7.92 0.66
C LYS A 34 10.07 -8.98 0.10
N LYS A 35 9.47 -10.03 -0.45
CA LYS A 35 10.21 -11.09 -1.13
C LYS A 35 10.42 -10.73 -2.59
N PRO A 36 11.49 -11.24 -3.23
CA PRO A 36 11.65 -11.07 -4.67
C PRO A 36 10.45 -11.62 -5.43
N GLY A 37 10.12 -11.00 -6.53
CA GLY A 37 9.03 -11.42 -7.40
C GLY A 37 7.74 -10.62 -7.24
N ILE A 38 7.62 -9.82 -6.16
CA ILE A 38 6.43 -9.01 -5.92
C ILE A 38 6.73 -7.57 -6.30
N ILE A 39 5.91 -6.98 -7.17
CA ILE A 39 6.06 -5.55 -7.50
C ILE A 39 5.46 -4.70 -6.39
N VAL A 40 6.02 -3.50 -6.20
CA VAL A 40 5.58 -2.59 -5.14
C VAL A 40 4.28 -1.90 -5.55
N HIS A 41 4.23 -1.34 -6.75
CA HIS A 41 3.05 -0.67 -7.30
C HIS A 41 2.62 -1.34 -8.61
N PRO A 42 1.32 -1.28 -8.97
CA PRO A 42 0.85 -1.88 -10.22
C PRO A 42 1.53 -1.26 -11.44
N ASP A 43 1.69 -2.06 -12.48
CA ASP A 43 2.16 -1.58 -13.77
C ASP A 43 1.29 -2.19 -14.88
N LYS A 44 1.71 -2.00 -16.13
CA LYS A 44 0.92 -2.46 -17.27
C LYS A 44 0.67 -3.97 -17.30
N ASN A 45 1.59 -4.73 -16.73
CA ASN A 45 1.55 -6.21 -16.80
C ASN A 45 1.01 -6.83 -15.52
N TYR A 46 0.98 -6.09 -14.42
CA TYR A 46 0.64 -6.62 -13.10
C TYR A 46 -0.38 -5.70 -12.43
N HIS A 47 -1.60 -5.69 -12.97
CA HIS A 47 -2.64 -4.76 -12.53
C HIS A 47 -3.19 -5.07 -11.14
N PHE A 48 -3.23 -6.34 -10.78
CA PHE A 48 -4.00 -6.76 -9.61
C PHE A 48 -3.14 -7.20 -8.44
N ASP A 49 -1.93 -7.71 -8.69
CA ASP A 49 -1.09 -8.23 -7.62
C ASP A 49 0.17 -7.39 -7.45
N SER A 50 0.08 -6.43 -6.55
CA SER A 50 1.21 -5.62 -6.14
C SER A 50 1.25 -5.55 -4.63
N LEU A 51 2.39 -5.16 -4.05
CA LEU A 51 2.50 -5.08 -2.61
C LEU A 51 1.52 -4.05 -2.03
N VAL A 52 1.33 -2.91 -2.70
CA VAL A 52 0.38 -1.91 -2.21
C VAL A 52 -1.04 -2.47 -2.20
N ALA A 53 -1.42 -3.24 -3.22
CA ALA A 53 -2.75 -3.85 -3.26
C ALA A 53 -2.92 -4.89 -2.15
N ARG A 54 -1.89 -5.67 -1.88
CA ARG A 54 -1.92 -6.65 -0.78
C ARG A 54 -2.11 -5.96 0.58
N VAL A 55 -1.41 -4.84 0.80
CA VAL A 55 -1.54 -4.07 2.02
C VAL A 55 -2.95 -3.50 2.17
N GLN A 56 -3.49 -2.95 1.08
CA GLN A 56 -4.85 -2.40 1.10
C GLN A 56 -5.88 -3.47 1.40
N HIS A 57 -5.75 -4.65 0.79
CA HIS A 57 -6.66 -5.76 1.06
C HIS A 57 -6.58 -6.21 2.52
N TYR A 58 -5.36 -6.35 3.03
CA TYR A 58 -5.12 -6.73 4.41
C TYR A 58 -5.78 -5.76 5.40
N LEU A 59 -5.59 -4.45 5.19
CA LEU A 59 -6.15 -3.44 6.08
C LEU A 59 -7.67 -3.30 5.92
N TYR A 60 -8.18 -3.50 4.72
CA TYR A 60 -9.62 -3.52 4.51
C TYR A 60 -10.24 -4.67 5.31
N ASP A 61 -9.64 -5.84 5.24
CA ASP A 61 -10.14 -7.03 5.95
C ASP A 61 -10.08 -6.86 7.46
N LYS A 62 -9.07 -6.13 7.96
CA LYS A 62 -8.95 -5.80 9.39
C LYS A 62 -9.94 -4.73 9.85
N GLY A 63 -10.55 -4.02 8.92
CA GLY A 63 -11.42 -2.91 9.26
C GLY A 63 -10.69 -1.59 9.45
N GLU A 64 -9.43 -1.49 9.04
CA GLU A 64 -8.63 -0.26 9.18
C GLU A 64 -8.61 0.59 7.92
N TYR A 65 -9.19 0.11 6.83
CA TYR A 65 -9.27 0.86 5.58
C TYR A 65 -10.62 0.56 4.93
N ASN A 66 -11.33 1.62 4.55
CA ASN A 66 -12.60 1.48 3.82
C ASN A 66 -12.65 2.56 2.73
N PRO A 67 -12.52 2.18 1.45
CA PRO A 67 -12.51 3.16 0.36
C PRO A 67 -13.84 3.90 0.18
N ASP A 68 -14.92 3.40 0.77
CA ASP A 68 -16.23 4.07 0.70
C ASP A 68 -16.37 5.21 1.70
N GLU A 69 -15.48 5.32 2.67
CA GLU A 69 -15.53 6.43 3.63
C GLU A 69 -15.13 7.74 2.94
N GLU A 70 -15.81 8.81 3.31
CA GLU A 70 -15.65 10.10 2.66
C GLU A 70 -14.22 10.63 2.72
N LYS A 71 -13.53 10.42 3.84
CA LYS A 71 -12.17 10.90 4.03
C LYS A 71 -11.19 9.76 4.18
N ALA A 72 -11.44 8.65 3.47
CA ALA A 72 -10.58 7.49 3.56
C ALA A 72 -9.18 7.82 3.06
N PHE A 73 -8.18 7.37 3.81
CA PHE A 73 -6.80 7.40 3.37
C PHE A 73 -6.43 6.01 2.86
N ALA A 74 -6.07 5.91 1.59
CA ALA A 74 -5.61 4.64 1.05
C ALA A 74 -4.19 4.37 1.56
N PRO A 75 -3.95 3.23 2.21
CA PRO A 75 -2.59 2.90 2.66
C PRO A 75 -1.60 2.97 1.51
N ALA A 76 -0.45 3.57 1.75
CA ALA A 76 0.54 3.85 0.72
C ALA A 76 1.92 3.38 1.16
N LEU A 77 2.75 3.00 0.19
CA LEU A 77 4.12 2.58 0.47
C LEU A 77 5.04 3.79 0.39
N VAL A 78 5.92 3.91 1.38
CA VAL A 78 6.82 5.04 1.53
C VAL A 78 8.03 4.92 0.60
N ASN A 79 8.53 3.69 0.42
CA ASN A 79 9.70 3.43 -0.42
C ASN A 79 9.39 2.37 -1.45
N ARG A 80 10.22 2.32 -2.50
CA ARG A 80 10.07 1.37 -3.58
C ARG A 80 11.36 0.59 -3.77
N ILE A 81 11.23 -0.69 -4.04
CA ILE A 81 12.34 -1.52 -4.46
C ILE A 81 11.89 -2.35 -5.65
N ASP A 82 12.83 -2.79 -6.47
CA ASP A 82 12.53 -3.51 -7.70
C ASP A 82 11.77 -4.82 -7.43
N ARG A 83 11.01 -5.26 -8.42
CA ARG A 83 10.24 -6.50 -8.31
C ARG A 83 11.11 -7.69 -7.89
N ASN A 84 12.30 -7.80 -8.46
CA ASN A 84 13.18 -8.94 -8.22
C ASN A 84 14.08 -8.76 -7.00
N THR A 85 13.92 -7.67 -6.26
CA THR A 85 14.71 -7.37 -5.07
C THR A 85 13.89 -7.62 -3.81
N GLY A 86 14.49 -8.29 -2.84
CA GLY A 86 13.89 -8.42 -1.50
C GLY A 86 14.41 -7.31 -0.59
N GLY A 87 13.64 -6.97 0.44
CA GLY A 87 14.05 -5.96 1.40
C GLY A 87 12.86 -5.36 2.13
N ILE A 88 13.16 -4.40 3.00
CA ILE A 88 12.13 -3.79 3.85
C ILE A 88 11.41 -2.67 3.08
N VAL A 89 10.10 -2.75 3.09
CA VAL A 89 9.21 -1.72 2.54
C VAL A 89 8.32 -1.23 3.67
N ILE A 90 8.12 0.08 3.75
CA ILE A 90 7.31 0.70 4.79
C ILE A 90 5.98 1.14 4.20
N ALA A 91 4.89 0.70 4.82
CA ALA A 91 3.54 1.14 4.45
C ALA A 91 3.02 2.10 5.51
N ALA A 92 2.50 3.24 5.08
CA ALA A 92 1.88 4.21 5.98
C ALA A 92 0.38 3.96 6.02
N LYS A 93 -0.20 3.97 7.21
CA LYS A 93 -1.63 3.75 7.42
C LYS A 93 -2.45 5.03 7.46
N ASN A 94 -1.78 6.18 7.58
CA ASN A 94 -2.47 7.48 7.61
C ASN A 94 -1.62 8.56 6.95
N ALA A 95 -2.27 9.67 6.65
CA ALA A 95 -1.62 10.75 5.89
C ALA A 95 -0.48 11.41 6.66
N ASP A 96 -0.62 11.57 7.97
CA ASP A 96 0.43 12.17 8.79
C ASP A 96 1.69 11.31 8.79
N SER A 97 1.52 10.00 8.92
CA SER A 97 2.65 9.07 8.89
C SER A 97 3.33 9.08 7.53
N LEU A 98 2.55 9.12 6.45
CA LEU A 98 3.11 9.18 5.11
C LEU A 98 3.95 10.44 4.93
N ARG A 99 3.43 11.59 5.37
CA ARG A 99 4.13 12.87 5.27
C ARG A 99 5.45 12.86 6.05
N ILE A 100 5.39 12.38 7.28
CA ILE A 100 6.57 12.35 8.15
C ILE A 100 7.63 11.39 7.61
N LEU A 101 7.21 10.21 7.17
CA LEU A 101 8.14 9.20 6.66
C LEU A 101 8.75 9.62 5.34
N ASN A 102 7.99 10.24 4.45
CA ASN A 102 8.52 10.77 3.21
C ASN A 102 9.59 11.82 3.47
N ALA A 103 9.35 12.71 4.43
CA ALA A 103 10.33 13.75 4.77
C ALA A 103 11.63 13.14 5.31
N LYS A 104 11.51 12.07 6.10
CA LYS A 104 12.69 11.42 6.68
C LYS A 104 13.47 10.57 5.66
N MET A 105 12.76 9.94 4.74
CA MET A 105 13.40 9.04 3.76
C MET A 105 13.87 9.76 2.51
N ASN A 106 13.32 10.94 2.22
CA ASN A 106 13.66 11.70 1.03
C ASN A 106 13.94 13.16 1.40
N PRO A 107 14.91 13.43 2.30
CA PRO A 107 15.12 14.77 2.82
C PRO A 107 15.48 15.80 1.74
N LEU A 108 16.15 15.38 0.66
CA LEU A 108 16.49 16.29 -0.43
C LEU A 108 15.27 16.79 -1.20
N GLN A 109 14.19 16.04 -1.19
CA GLN A 109 12.97 16.44 -1.86
C GLN A 109 12.14 17.42 -1.05
N THR A 110 12.38 17.49 0.24
CA THR A 110 11.65 18.38 1.14
C THR A 110 12.34 19.73 1.32
N LEU A 111 13.56 19.86 0.81
CA LEU A 111 14.30 21.12 0.81
C LEU A 111 13.96 21.91 -0.45
#